data_6d138cbc63fbcccf46f5f99709e96d9d
#
_entry.id   6d138cbc63fbcccf46f5f99709e96d9d
#
_cell.length_a   1.000
_cell.length_b   1.000
_cell.length_c   1.000
_cell.angle_alpha   90.00
_cell.angle_beta   90.00
_cell.angle_gamma   90.00
#
_symmetry.space_group_name_H-M   'P 1'
#
loop_
_entity.id
_entity.type
_entity.pdbx_description
1 polymer ?
#
loop_
_entity_poly.entity_id
_entity_poly.type
_entity_poly.pdbx_seq_one_letter_code
_entity_poly.pdbx_strand_id
1 'polypeptide(L)'
;MKRIKEVIVVEGKDDTKRIQRAVDADTIETRGSAIDDETLDLIDRLAQTRGVIVFTDPDFSGEKIRRIISEEIPEAKHAFLKKKDAVPDNPHGSLGVEHASPEAIREALSLVYTESHDNPEVISQQELMDSNLMGSHDAKERRLELGEILHLGYVNAKQLQRRLRMFGITKAEFEAALKQID
;
A
#
# COMPACT_ATOMS: atom_id res chain seq x y z
N MET A 1 9.46 19.21 -11.45
CA MET A 1 9.33 17.89 -10.82
C MET A 1 9.69 16.82 -11.83
N LYS A 2 10.37 15.73 -11.41
CA LYS A 2 10.63 14.60 -12.32
C LYS A 2 9.32 13.87 -12.60
N ARG A 3 9.02 13.62 -13.88
CA ARG A 3 7.81 12.89 -14.27
C ARG A 3 7.93 11.42 -13.89
N ILE A 4 6.88 10.88 -13.26
CA ILE A 4 6.74 9.44 -12.99
C ILE A 4 6.27 8.77 -14.28
N LYS A 5 6.99 7.72 -14.71
CA LYS A 5 6.69 7.00 -15.95
C LYS A 5 5.42 6.16 -15.80
N GLU A 6 5.27 5.51 -14.65
CA GLU A 6 4.13 4.66 -14.34
C GLU A 6 2.84 5.47 -14.24
N VAL A 7 1.73 4.82 -14.52
CA VAL A 7 0.39 5.38 -14.28
C VAL A 7 -0.04 5.01 -12.84
N ILE A 8 -0.54 5.98 -12.09
CA ILE A 8 -0.97 5.76 -10.72
C ILE A 8 -2.47 5.40 -10.71
N VAL A 9 -2.78 4.23 -10.18
CA VAL A 9 -4.16 3.76 -10.01
C VAL A 9 -4.69 4.23 -8.66
N VAL A 10 -5.78 4.98 -8.68
CA VAL A 10 -6.44 5.59 -7.51
C VAL A 10 -7.92 5.26 -7.47
N GLU A 11 -8.61 5.59 -6.39
CA GLU A 11 -10.05 5.33 -6.27
C GLU A 11 -10.91 6.35 -7.01
N GLY A 12 -10.60 7.65 -6.89
CA GLY A 12 -11.45 8.71 -7.39
C GLY A 12 -10.74 9.99 -7.84
N LYS A 13 -11.57 10.95 -8.29
CA LYS A 13 -11.11 12.23 -8.85
C LYS A 13 -10.36 13.12 -7.85
N ASP A 14 -10.74 13.06 -6.59
CA ASP A 14 -10.11 13.91 -5.58
C ASP A 14 -8.70 13.39 -5.23
N ASP A 15 -8.49 12.07 -5.28
CA ASP A 15 -7.16 11.47 -5.22
C ASP A 15 -6.30 11.89 -6.42
N THR A 16 -6.86 11.84 -7.63
CA THR A 16 -6.18 12.32 -8.85
C THR A 16 -5.69 13.75 -8.67
N LYS A 17 -6.58 14.66 -8.26
CA LYS A 17 -6.21 16.07 -8.03
C LYS A 17 -5.11 16.22 -6.99
N ARG A 18 -5.19 15.42 -5.93
CA ARG A 18 -4.23 15.47 -4.84
C ARG A 18 -2.85 14.98 -5.27
N ILE A 19 -2.80 13.87 -6.01
CA ILE A 19 -1.55 13.34 -6.56
C ILE A 19 -0.91 14.32 -7.53
N GLN A 20 -1.68 14.91 -8.44
CA GLN A 20 -1.18 15.87 -9.43
C GLN A 20 -0.60 17.16 -8.81
N ARG A 21 -1.00 17.51 -7.58
CA ARG A 21 -0.37 18.59 -6.81
C ARG A 21 0.98 18.19 -6.22
N ALA A 22 1.19 16.91 -5.99
CA ALA A 22 2.40 16.40 -5.36
C ALA A 22 3.48 15.99 -6.36
N VAL A 23 3.07 15.39 -7.48
CA VAL A 23 3.96 14.81 -8.50
C VAL A 23 3.43 15.05 -9.92
N ASP A 24 4.33 14.98 -10.91
CA ASP A 24 3.95 14.94 -12.33
C ASP A 24 3.73 13.47 -12.73
N ALA A 25 2.49 13.04 -12.73
CA ALA A 25 2.10 11.67 -13.07
C ALA A 25 0.70 11.63 -13.69
N ASP A 26 0.48 10.64 -14.55
CA ASP A 26 -0.85 10.29 -15.05
C ASP A 26 -1.55 9.36 -14.05
N THR A 27 -2.86 9.47 -13.95
CA THR A 27 -3.69 8.66 -13.06
C THR A 27 -4.79 7.94 -13.81
N ILE A 28 -5.26 6.82 -13.25
CA ILE A 28 -6.49 6.14 -13.65
C ILE A 28 -7.34 5.87 -12.41
N GLU A 29 -8.64 6.09 -12.51
CA GLU A 29 -9.58 5.98 -11.40
C GLU A 29 -10.37 4.68 -11.50
N THR A 30 -10.44 3.91 -10.41
CA THR A 30 -11.24 2.67 -10.36
C THR A 30 -12.72 2.93 -10.13
N ARG A 31 -13.06 4.12 -9.65
CA ARG A 31 -14.45 4.52 -9.32
C ARG A 31 -15.10 3.62 -8.28
N GLY A 32 -14.34 3.28 -7.24
CA GLY A 32 -14.74 2.41 -6.15
C GLY A 32 -14.15 1.00 -6.25
N SER A 33 -14.52 0.15 -5.30
CA SER A 33 -13.94 -1.18 -5.16
C SER A 33 -14.54 -2.26 -6.07
N ALA A 34 -15.58 -1.93 -6.83
CA ALA A 34 -16.15 -2.80 -7.86
C ALA A 34 -15.59 -2.37 -9.22
N ILE A 35 -14.34 -2.76 -9.48
CA ILE A 35 -13.64 -2.42 -10.73
C ILE A 35 -14.29 -3.22 -11.87
N ASP A 36 -14.74 -2.52 -12.92
CA ASP A 36 -15.28 -3.18 -14.10
C ASP A 36 -14.17 -3.77 -15.00
N ASP A 37 -14.55 -4.72 -15.84
CA ASP A 37 -13.61 -5.44 -16.70
C ASP A 37 -12.89 -4.49 -17.67
N GLU A 38 -13.58 -3.46 -18.18
CA GLU A 38 -12.99 -2.47 -19.08
C GLU A 38 -11.86 -1.68 -18.39
N THR A 39 -12.08 -1.29 -17.15
CA THR A 39 -11.06 -0.59 -16.34
C THR A 39 -9.89 -1.53 -16.02
N LEU A 40 -10.14 -2.79 -15.67
CA LEU A 40 -9.08 -3.79 -15.45
C LEU A 40 -8.25 -4.02 -16.70
N ASP A 41 -8.88 -4.20 -17.86
CA ASP A 41 -8.18 -4.36 -19.14
C ASP A 41 -7.32 -3.14 -19.50
N LEU A 42 -7.80 -1.94 -19.17
CA LEU A 42 -7.01 -0.72 -19.38
C LEU A 42 -5.79 -0.67 -18.44
N ILE A 43 -5.98 -1.02 -17.16
CA ILE A 43 -4.87 -1.08 -16.19
C ILE A 43 -3.84 -2.12 -16.62
N ASP A 44 -4.27 -3.30 -17.09
CA ASP A 44 -3.37 -4.35 -17.57
C ASP A 44 -2.54 -3.87 -18.78
N ARG A 45 -3.17 -3.26 -19.77
CA ARG A 45 -2.46 -2.68 -20.93
C ARG A 45 -1.45 -1.60 -20.53
N LEU A 46 -1.79 -0.76 -19.55
CA LEU A 46 -0.87 0.24 -19.03
C LEU A 46 0.28 -0.40 -18.25
N ALA A 47 0.01 -1.46 -17.50
CA ALA A 47 1.06 -2.22 -16.80
C ALA A 47 2.09 -2.80 -17.78
N GLN A 48 1.65 -3.34 -18.92
CA GLN A 48 2.51 -3.90 -19.95
C GLN A 48 3.37 -2.87 -20.68
N THR A 49 2.93 -1.62 -20.76
CA THR A 49 3.60 -0.57 -21.54
C THR A 49 4.39 0.42 -20.70
N ARG A 50 3.80 0.93 -19.64
CA ARG A 50 4.37 1.98 -18.78
C ARG A 50 4.72 1.52 -17.38
N GLY A 51 4.05 0.46 -16.93
CA GLY A 51 3.97 0.09 -15.53
C GLY A 51 2.85 0.85 -14.81
N VAL A 52 2.34 0.27 -13.73
CA VAL A 52 1.31 0.89 -12.88
C VAL A 52 1.74 0.85 -11.42
N ILE A 53 1.31 1.86 -10.67
CA ILE A 53 1.46 1.93 -9.22
C ILE A 53 0.06 2.03 -8.61
N VAL A 54 -0.34 1.05 -7.81
CA VAL A 54 -1.61 1.10 -7.07
C VAL A 54 -1.41 1.94 -5.81
N PHE A 55 -2.17 3.02 -5.70
CA PHE A 55 -2.10 3.96 -4.58
C PHE A 55 -3.50 4.32 -4.13
N THR A 56 -4.05 3.53 -3.23
CA THR A 56 -5.41 3.62 -2.72
C THR A 56 -5.44 4.02 -1.25
N ASP A 57 -6.62 4.35 -0.75
CA ASP A 57 -6.83 4.71 0.63
C ASP A 57 -6.39 3.60 1.60
N PRO A 58 -5.85 3.95 2.78
CA PRO A 58 -5.42 2.96 3.77
C PRO A 58 -6.61 2.41 4.58
N ASP A 59 -7.60 1.87 3.88
CA ASP A 59 -8.82 1.31 4.42
C ASP A 59 -9.20 -0.03 3.75
N PHE A 60 -10.35 -0.58 4.14
CA PHE A 60 -10.83 -1.86 3.61
C PHE A 60 -11.14 -1.82 2.10
N SER A 61 -11.71 -0.71 1.63
CA SER A 61 -12.03 -0.53 0.21
C SER A 61 -10.75 -0.49 -0.64
N GLY A 62 -9.77 0.28 -0.21
CA GLY A 62 -8.46 0.36 -0.86
C GLY A 62 -7.73 -0.98 -0.91
N GLU A 63 -7.77 -1.75 0.17
CA GLU A 63 -7.18 -3.10 0.21
C GLU A 63 -7.90 -4.08 -0.73
N LYS A 64 -9.21 -3.95 -0.88
CA LYS A 64 -9.98 -4.75 -1.84
C LYS A 64 -9.57 -4.46 -3.28
N ILE A 65 -9.40 -3.19 -3.63
CA ILE A 65 -8.91 -2.76 -4.95
C ILE A 65 -7.52 -3.34 -5.21
N ARG A 66 -6.60 -3.23 -4.24
CA ARG A 66 -5.25 -3.79 -4.35
C ARG A 66 -5.27 -5.28 -4.64
N ARG A 67 -6.10 -6.03 -3.92
CA ARG A 67 -6.22 -7.48 -4.11
C ARG A 67 -6.70 -7.83 -5.50
N ILE A 68 -7.74 -7.17 -6.00
CA ILE A 68 -8.28 -7.42 -7.34
C ILE A 68 -7.20 -7.17 -8.40
N ILE A 69 -6.50 -6.04 -8.31
CA ILE A 69 -5.44 -5.70 -9.27
C ILE A 69 -4.27 -6.67 -9.17
N SER A 70 -3.84 -7.07 -7.97
CA SER A 70 -2.72 -8.00 -7.79
C SER A 70 -3.02 -9.40 -8.32
N GLU A 71 -4.28 -9.85 -8.22
CA GLU A 71 -4.70 -11.16 -8.74
C GLU A 71 -4.66 -11.19 -10.27
N GLU A 72 -5.05 -10.10 -10.94
CA GLU A 72 -5.10 -10.01 -12.40
C GLU A 72 -3.78 -9.50 -13.02
N ILE A 73 -3.06 -8.64 -12.31
CA ILE A 73 -1.87 -7.92 -12.80
C ILE A 73 -0.75 -8.05 -11.75
N PRO A 74 -0.06 -9.20 -11.68
CA PRO A 74 0.95 -9.46 -10.65
C PRO A 74 2.16 -8.51 -10.67
N GLU A 75 2.47 -7.92 -11.82
CA GLU A 75 3.54 -6.94 -11.99
C GLU A 75 3.22 -5.53 -11.49
N ALA A 76 1.98 -5.26 -11.10
CA ALA A 76 1.61 -3.97 -10.52
C ALA A 76 2.43 -3.66 -9.28
N LYS A 77 2.95 -2.44 -9.20
CA LYS A 77 3.62 -1.94 -8.01
C LYS A 77 2.59 -1.38 -7.03
N HIS A 78 2.94 -1.39 -5.75
CA HIS A 78 2.10 -0.86 -4.68
C HIS A 78 2.83 0.20 -3.88
N ALA A 79 2.19 1.34 -3.69
CA ALA A 79 2.58 2.39 -2.76
C ALA A 79 1.55 2.47 -1.62
N PHE A 80 2.01 2.77 -0.40
CA PHE A 80 1.16 2.79 0.78
C PHE A 80 1.29 4.12 1.51
N LEU A 81 0.14 4.77 1.72
CA LEU A 81 0.04 5.94 2.57
C LEU A 81 -0.12 5.50 4.03
N LYS A 82 0.60 6.15 4.94
CA LYS A 82 0.43 5.93 6.39
C LYS A 82 -0.96 6.43 6.81
N LYS A 83 -1.63 5.71 7.71
CA LYS A 83 -2.97 6.10 8.18
C LYS A 83 -3.02 7.51 8.75
N LYS A 84 -2.01 7.90 9.52
CA LYS A 84 -1.91 9.24 10.11
C LYS A 84 -1.87 10.36 9.07
N ASP A 85 -1.37 10.07 7.85
CA ASP A 85 -1.24 11.03 6.75
C ASP A 85 -2.50 11.08 5.88
N ALA A 86 -3.45 10.18 6.12
CA ALA A 86 -4.73 10.07 5.41
C ALA A 86 -5.92 10.58 6.22
N VAL A 87 -5.68 11.15 7.40
CA VAL A 87 -6.73 11.62 8.31
C VAL A 87 -7.32 12.93 7.78
N PRO A 88 -8.67 13.01 7.66
CA PRO A 88 -9.32 14.25 7.25
C PRO A 88 -9.29 15.32 8.36
N ASP A 89 -9.34 16.58 7.97
CA ASP A 89 -9.50 17.69 8.91
C ASP A 89 -10.86 17.64 9.65
N ASN A 90 -11.86 17.04 9.01
CA ASN A 90 -13.18 16.82 9.63
C ASN A 90 -13.18 15.50 10.43
N PRO A 91 -13.49 15.51 11.74
CA PRO A 91 -13.49 14.31 12.59
C PRO A 91 -14.44 13.17 12.12
N HIS A 92 -15.42 13.48 11.29
CA HIS A 92 -16.40 12.54 10.74
C HIS A 92 -16.07 12.09 9.31
N GLY A 93 -14.95 12.54 8.75
CA GLY A 93 -14.50 12.13 7.42
C GLY A 93 -13.86 10.73 7.40
N SER A 94 -13.88 10.11 6.24
CA SER A 94 -13.15 8.86 5.99
C SER A 94 -11.66 9.14 5.76
N LEU A 95 -10.82 8.13 6.03
CA LEU A 95 -9.42 8.16 5.62
C LEU A 95 -9.32 8.24 4.10
N GLY A 96 -8.38 9.03 3.58
CA GLY A 96 -8.23 9.15 2.14
C GLY A 96 -6.92 9.76 1.68
N VAL A 97 -6.46 9.36 0.51
CA VAL A 97 -5.32 9.96 -0.20
C VAL A 97 -5.55 11.44 -0.45
N GLU A 98 -6.80 11.85 -0.64
CA GLU A 98 -7.21 13.24 -0.84
C GLU A 98 -6.82 14.19 0.30
N HIS A 99 -6.60 13.65 1.51
CA HIS A 99 -6.20 14.43 2.70
C HIS A 99 -4.68 14.51 2.90
N ALA A 100 -3.91 13.68 2.19
CA ALA A 100 -2.46 13.61 2.36
C ALA A 100 -1.73 14.88 1.91
N SER A 101 -0.65 15.22 2.62
CA SER A 101 0.24 16.29 2.16
C SER A 101 1.02 15.88 0.90
N PRO A 102 1.47 16.83 0.08
CA PRO A 102 2.33 16.52 -1.06
C PRO A 102 3.61 15.76 -0.66
N GLU A 103 4.15 16.05 0.52
CA GLU A 103 5.33 15.38 1.07
C GLU A 103 5.05 13.91 1.37
N ALA A 104 3.92 13.61 2.04
CA ALA A 104 3.50 12.24 2.37
C ALA A 104 3.25 11.41 1.10
N ILE A 105 2.65 12.02 0.07
CA ILE A 105 2.45 11.36 -1.23
C ILE A 105 3.80 11.04 -1.89
N ARG A 106 4.74 11.99 -1.92
CA ARG A 106 6.07 11.76 -2.50
C ARG A 106 6.84 10.69 -1.74
N GLU A 107 6.77 10.68 -0.40
CA GLU A 107 7.37 9.64 0.43
C GLU A 107 6.79 8.26 0.08
N ALA A 108 5.48 8.13 0.06
CA ALA A 108 4.80 6.87 -0.28
C ALA A 108 5.17 6.37 -1.69
N LEU A 109 5.21 7.24 -2.68
CA LEU A 109 5.56 6.89 -4.07
C LEU A 109 7.06 6.62 -4.27
N SER A 110 7.93 7.00 -3.34
CA SER A 110 9.36 6.67 -3.40
C SER A 110 9.66 5.23 -2.96
N LEU A 111 8.72 4.59 -2.27
CA LEU A 111 8.84 3.26 -1.67
C LEU A 111 7.75 2.35 -2.19
N VAL A 112 7.96 1.79 -3.38
CA VAL A 112 7.00 0.89 -4.03
C VAL A 112 7.46 -0.55 -3.96
N TYR A 113 6.50 -1.46 -3.81
CA TYR A 113 6.72 -2.90 -3.82
C TYR A 113 6.01 -3.55 -5.01
N THR A 114 6.60 -4.64 -5.52
CA THR A 114 5.92 -5.57 -6.42
C THR A 114 5.67 -6.86 -5.66
N GLU A 115 4.47 -7.38 -5.72
CA GLU A 115 4.16 -8.67 -5.09
C GLU A 115 4.86 -9.81 -5.83
N SER A 116 5.46 -10.75 -5.09
CA SER A 116 6.01 -11.98 -5.64
C SER A 116 5.64 -13.17 -4.76
N HIS A 117 5.07 -14.17 -5.39
CA HIS A 117 4.75 -15.44 -4.74
C HIS A 117 5.98 -16.36 -4.57
N ASP A 118 7.06 -16.07 -5.30
CA ASP A 118 8.29 -16.87 -5.33
C ASP A 118 9.28 -16.50 -4.21
N ASN A 119 9.01 -15.39 -3.49
CA ASN A 119 9.85 -15.01 -2.38
C ASN A 119 9.82 -16.05 -1.26
N PRO A 120 10.98 -16.41 -0.65
CA PRO A 120 11.02 -17.34 0.46
C PRO A 120 10.35 -16.73 1.71
N GLU A 121 9.78 -17.60 2.53
CA GLU A 121 9.33 -17.23 3.86
C GLU A 121 10.53 -17.16 4.79
N VAL A 122 11.00 -15.95 5.09
CA VAL A 122 12.18 -15.72 5.96
C VAL A 122 11.80 -15.31 7.37
N ILE A 123 10.51 -15.03 7.63
CA ILE A 123 9.95 -14.64 8.92
C ILE A 123 8.81 -15.62 9.24
N SER A 124 9.03 -16.45 10.25
CA SER A 124 8.07 -17.47 10.65
C SER A 124 6.93 -16.90 11.48
N GLN A 125 5.82 -17.63 11.55
CA GLN A 125 4.70 -17.28 12.43
C GLN A 125 5.11 -17.22 13.91
N GLN A 126 6.04 -18.08 14.32
CA GLN A 126 6.56 -18.08 15.69
C GLN A 126 7.31 -16.76 15.99
N GLU A 127 8.13 -16.29 15.09
CA GLU A 127 8.84 -15.00 15.25
C GLU A 127 7.85 -13.82 15.34
N LEU A 128 6.71 -13.86 14.63
CA LEU A 128 5.67 -12.85 14.76
C LEU A 128 4.99 -12.88 16.14
N MET A 129 4.80 -14.07 16.71
CA MET A 129 4.29 -14.23 18.08
C MET A 129 5.30 -13.74 19.12
N ASP A 130 6.56 -14.15 19.00
CA ASP A 130 7.66 -13.77 19.90
C ASP A 130 7.92 -12.25 19.90
N SER A 131 7.62 -11.60 18.79
CA SER A 131 7.71 -10.13 18.63
C SER A 131 6.43 -9.39 19.05
N ASN A 132 5.47 -10.05 19.67
CA ASN A 132 4.18 -9.50 20.08
C ASN A 132 3.35 -8.89 18.92
N LEU A 133 3.56 -9.36 17.71
CA LEU A 133 2.79 -8.95 16.53
C LEU A 133 1.53 -9.79 16.32
N MET A 134 1.41 -10.91 17.05
CA MET A 134 0.26 -11.81 17.04
C MET A 134 0.01 -12.33 18.46
N GLY A 135 -1.26 -12.43 18.84
CA GLY A 135 -1.68 -13.04 20.09
C GLY A 135 -1.51 -12.21 21.37
N SER A 136 -0.87 -11.06 21.32
CA SER A 136 -0.73 -10.15 22.46
C SER A 136 -1.82 -9.06 22.46
N HIS A 137 -2.00 -8.40 23.59
CA HIS A 137 -2.99 -7.33 23.77
C HIS A 137 -2.71 -6.12 22.86
N ASP A 138 -1.45 -5.77 22.68
CA ASP A 138 -0.94 -4.63 21.91
C ASP A 138 -0.58 -5.00 20.45
N ALA A 139 -0.78 -6.26 20.06
CA ALA A 139 -0.40 -6.75 18.73
C ALA A 139 -0.96 -5.93 17.57
N LYS A 140 -2.18 -5.39 17.71
CA LYS A 140 -2.79 -4.56 16.67
C LYS A 140 -2.04 -3.24 16.47
N GLU A 141 -1.67 -2.58 17.55
CA GLU A 141 -0.93 -1.32 17.54
C GLU A 141 0.48 -1.53 16.99
N ARG A 142 1.19 -2.55 17.48
CA ARG A 142 2.51 -2.92 16.99
C ARG A 142 2.52 -3.27 15.50
N ARG A 143 1.49 -3.96 14.98
CA ARG A 143 1.36 -4.21 13.53
C ARG A 143 1.13 -2.94 12.73
N LEU A 144 0.39 -1.98 13.28
CA LEU A 144 0.17 -0.69 12.64
C LEU A 144 1.50 0.06 12.50
N GLU A 145 2.27 0.17 13.57
CA GLU A 145 3.58 0.81 13.57
C GLU A 145 4.56 0.11 12.63
N LEU A 146 4.63 -1.23 12.69
CA LEU A 146 5.46 -2.01 11.78
C LEU A 146 5.08 -1.78 10.31
N GLY A 147 3.78 -1.78 10.03
CA GLY A 147 3.26 -1.53 8.69
C GLY A 147 3.59 -0.12 8.17
N GLU A 148 3.62 0.87 9.05
CA GLU A 148 4.04 2.23 8.71
C GLU A 148 5.55 2.33 8.45
N ILE A 149 6.38 1.67 9.28
CA ILE A 149 7.84 1.68 9.13
C ILE A 149 8.27 0.96 7.85
N LEU A 150 7.68 -0.21 7.58
CA LEU A 150 8.00 -1.03 6.41
C LEU A 150 7.18 -0.68 5.16
N HIS A 151 6.31 0.32 5.23
CA HIS A 151 5.41 0.72 4.14
C HIS A 151 4.58 -0.43 3.57
N LEU A 152 4.05 -1.29 4.46
CA LEU A 152 3.23 -2.45 4.10
C LEU A 152 1.73 -2.13 4.02
N GLY A 153 1.32 -0.93 4.40
CA GLY A 153 -0.08 -0.58 4.59
C GLY A 153 -0.68 -1.24 5.83
N TYR A 154 -2.00 -1.21 5.94
CA TYR A 154 -2.70 -1.87 7.04
C TYR A 154 -2.71 -3.39 6.85
N VAL A 155 -2.24 -4.12 7.86
CA VAL A 155 -2.23 -5.58 7.87
C VAL A 155 -2.85 -6.13 9.16
N ASN A 156 -3.73 -7.11 9.03
CA ASN A 156 -4.18 -7.91 10.17
C ASN A 156 -3.19 -9.08 10.44
N ALA A 157 -3.43 -9.81 11.53
CA ALA A 157 -2.52 -10.88 11.93
C ALA A 157 -2.35 -11.98 10.86
N LYS A 158 -3.42 -12.33 10.15
CA LYS A 158 -3.39 -13.36 9.09
C LYS A 158 -2.66 -12.89 7.83
N GLN A 159 -2.70 -11.59 7.56
CA GLN A 159 -2.12 -11.02 6.35
C GLN A 159 -0.65 -10.65 6.52
N LEU A 160 -0.20 -10.40 7.75
CA LEU A 160 1.14 -9.87 8.02
C LEU A 160 2.24 -10.76 7.43
N GLN A 161 2.28 -12.04 7.77
CA GLN A 161 3.30 -12.97 7.28
C GLN A 161 3.30 -13.06 5.74
N ARG A 162 2.10 -13.21 5.15
CA ARG A 162 1.94 -13.25 3.69
C ARG A 162 2.49 -11.99 3.05
N ARG A 163 2.17 -10.81 3.58
CA ARG A 163 2.59 -9.53 2.99
C ARG A 163 4.09 -9.30 3.13
N LEU A 164 4.68 -9.64 4.27
CA LEU A 164 6.13 -9.62 4.46
C LEU A 164 6.84 -10.46 3.40
N ARG A 165 6.34 -11.68 3.12
CA ARG A 165 6.87 -12.56 2.08
C ARG A 165 6.66 -11.98 0.69
N MET A 166 5.43 -11.59 0.35
CA MET A 166 5.08 -11.13 -1.00
C MET A 166 5.87 -9.89 -1.42
N PHE A 167 6.17 -8.99 -0.49
CA PHE A 167 6.98 -7.79 -0.76
C PHE A 167 8.48 -8.01 -0.57
N GLY A 168 8.89 -9.24 -0.27
CA GLY A 168 10.30 -9.59 -0.14
C GLY A 168 11.03 -8.91 1.00
N ILE A 169 10.32 -8.64 2.11
CA ILE A 169 10.92 -8.04 3.30
C ILE A 169 11.94 -9.03 3.87
N THR A 170 13.18 -8.58 3.97
CA THR A 170 14.26 -9.38 4.53
C THR A 170 14.18 -9.45 6.05
N LYS A 171 14.84 -10.46 6.63
CA LYS A 171 14.94 -10.59 8.09
C LYS A 171 15.61 -9.36 8.73
N ALA A 172 16.64 -8.82 8.08
CA ALA A 172 17.34 -7.63 8.57
C ALA A 172 16.44 -6.38 8.57
N GLU A 173 15.64 -6.17 7.54
CA GLU A 173 14.65 -5.08 7.48
C GLU A 173 13.58 -5.23 8.57
N PHE A 174 13.08 -6.44 8.76
CA PHE A 174 12.10 -6.75 9.79
C PHE A 174 12.65 -6.48 11.20
N GLU A 175 13.84 -6.99 11.52
CA GLU A 175 14.52 -6.77 12.81
C GLU A 175 14.84 -5.29 13.06
N ALA A 176 15.25 -4.55 12.02
CA ALA A 176 15.51 -3.12 12.10
C ALA A 176 14.23 -2.31 12.37
N ALA A 177 13.11 -2.74 11.80
CA ALA A 177 11.81 -2.12 12.04
C ALA A 177 11.31 -2.42 13.47
N LEU A 178 11.47 -3.66 13.98
CA LEU A 178 11.11 -4.01 15.36
C LEU A 178 11.82 -3.11 16.39
N LYS A 179 13.11 -2.84 16.19
CA LYS A 179 13.89 -1.97 17.09
C LYS A 179 13.37 -0.51 17.13
N GLN A 180 12.55 -0.11 16.19
CA GLN A 180 11.97 1.25 16.16
C GLN A 180 10.63 1.32 16.90
N ILE A 181 9.98 0.18 17.16
CA ILE A 181 8.71 0.08 17.88
C ILE A 181 8.87 -0.44 19.32
N ASP A 182 10.04 -0.89 19.69
CA ASP A 182 10.45 -1.27 21.06
C ASP A 182 11.07 -0.05 21.77
#